data_3afc9c77d68e2248c2de0148b64bf074
#
_entry.id   3afc9c77d68e2248c2de0148b64bf074
#
_cell.length_a   1.000
_cell.length_b   1.000
_cell.length_c   1.000
_cell.angle_alpha   90.00
_cell.angle_beta   90.00
_cell.angle_gamma   90.00
#
_symmetry.space_group_name_H-M   'P 1'
#
loop_
_entity.id
_entity.type
_entity.pdbx_description
1 polymer ?
#
loop_
_entity_poly.entity_id
_entity_poly.type
_entity_poly.pdbx_seq_one_letter_code
_entity_poly.pdbx_strand_id
1 'polypeptide(L)'
;MNFKRNIDRNQKLILYIIAIIIFILFIIHALNNFYEEKEKEKIENISKNNTNQTNTTSQTIITKEEANEIKNDSVDNTMKLFVYYCNNGEISKAYSMLTDDCKNAMFKTEKQFKDIYVKSIFNGTRDYTMIKWSTDANKTVCQVQYFADMLATGGGEGNKTQEYYTFIKSNDGSYKMNINNFIYASLKDINNEQNNIKVKITKVEVYDSYEEYTISITNNREKEICLTGNKYNKNLYLKGENGATYSSLNSDFDKETITIEPGITKNYKIKFNKIYSSSNSTVKMIFSDVILDYKDYMQSTNKDEYTNRTSLEIKC
;
A
#
# COMPACT_ATOMS: atom_id res chain seq x y z
N MET A 1 19.34 -59.88 -22.89
CA MET A 1 18.24 -60.10 -21.93
C MET A 1 17.54 -58.77 -21.70
N ASN A 2 16.40 -58.49 -22.41
CA ASN A 2 15.69 -57.24 -22.36
C ASN A 2 14.59 -57.31 -21.29
N PHE A 3 14.81 -56.74 -20.14
CA PHE A 3 13.78 -56.57 -19.12
C PHE A 3 12.89 -55.37 -19.51
N LYS A 4 11.80 -55.62 -20.27
CA LYS A 4 10.65 -54.71 -20.35
C LYS A 4 9.85 -54.81 -19.04
N ARG A 5 10.10 -53.93 -18.06
CA ARG A 5 9.21 -53.75 -16.91
C ARG A 5 7.89 -53.19 -17.44
N ASN A 6 6.83 -53.97 -17.42
CA ASN A 6 5.47 -53.49 -17.59
C ASN A 6 5.14 -52.63 -16.34
N ILE A 7 5.18 -51.33 -16.50
CA ILE A 7 4.76 -50.39 -15.45
C ILE A 7 3.25 -50.46 -15.35
N ASP A 8 2.75 -50.86 -14.20
CA ASP A 8 1.31 -51.01 -13.91
C ASP A 8 0.61 -49.63 -14.06
N ARG A 9 -0.69 -49.63 -14.41
CA ARG A 9 -1.50 -48.41 -14.66
C ARG A 9 -1.44 -47.42 -13.48
N ASN A 10 -1.41 -47.92 -12.26
CA ASN A 10 -1.30 -47.12 -11.04
C ASN A 10 0.09 -46.50 -10.88
N GLN A 11 1.15 -47.20 -11.28
CA GLN A 11 2.53 -46.63 -11.26
C GLN A 11 2.69 -45.52 -12.28
N LYS A 12 2.05 -45.62 -13.45
CA LYS A 12 2.03 -44.53 -14.45
C LYS A 12 1.33 -43.30 -13.90
N LEU A 13 0.18 -43.47 -13.23
CA LEU A 13 -0.56 -42.36 -12.61
C LEU A 13 0.25 -41.65 -11.55
N ILE A 14 0.96 -42.38 -10.69
CA ILE A 14 1.84 -41.84 -9.66
C ILE A 14 2.98 -41.04 -10.31
N LEU A 15 3.60 -41.55 -11.36
CA LEU A 15 4.65 -40.86 -12.09
C LEU A 15 4.16 -39.54 -12.73
N TYR A 16 2.93 -39.52 -13.26
CA TYR A 16 2.35 -38.26 -13.77
C TYR A 16 2.09 -37.25 -12.67
N ILE A 17 1.59 -37.66 -11.50
CA ILE A 17 1.37 -36.77 -10.36
C ILE A 17 2.71 -36.17 -9.87
N ILE A 18 3.74 -36.99 -9.76
CA ILE A 18 5.09 -36.54 -9.37
C ILE A 18 5.64 -35.54 -10.40
N ALA A 19 5.49 -35.81 -11.70
CA ALA A 19 5.93 -34.91 -12.76
C ALA A 19 5.21 -33.55 -12.70
N ILE A 20 3.89 -33.55 -12.41
CA ILE A 20 3.10 -32.33 -12.25
C ILE A 20 3.59 -31.53 -11.02
N ILE A 21 3.85 -32.18 -9.90
CA ILE A 21 4.36 -31.53 -8.70
C ILE A 21 5.74 -30.88 -8.95
N ILE A 22 6.64 -31.60 -9.61
CA ILE A 22 7.96 -31.07 -9.98
C ILE A 22 7.81 -29.87 -10.93
N PHE A 23 6.89 -29.92 -11.88
CA PHE A 23 6.63 -28.83 -12.81
C PHE A 23 6.06 -27.60 -12.11
N ILE A 24 5.15 -27.78 -11.14
CA ILE A 24 4.62 -26.68 -10.31
C ILE A 24 5.74 -26.05 -9.47
N LEU A 25 6.59 -26.85 -8.84
CA LEU A 25 7.73 -26.34 -8.07
C LEU A 25 8.72 -25.58 -8.95
N PHE A 26 8.95 -26.03 -10.18
CA PHE A 26 9.77 -25.33 -11.16
C PHE A 26 9.17 -23.97 -11.55
N ILE A 27 7.85 -23.91 -11.77
CA ILE A 27 7.14 -22.65 -12.05
C ILE A 27 7.25 -21.69 -10.87
N ILE A 28 7.04 -22.16 -9.63
CA ILE A 28 7.17 -21.32 -8.43
C ILE A 28 8.60 -20.78 -8.32
N HIS A 29 9.60 -21.61 -8.55
CA HIS A 29 11.00 -21.18 -8.52
C HIS A 29 11.33 -20.15 -9.62
N ALA A 30 10.85 -20.39 -10.84
CA ALA A 30 11.01 -19.45 -11.95
C ALA A 30 10.32 -18.11 -11.70
N LEU A 31 9.11 -18.14 -11.11
CA LEU A 31 8.38 -16.93 -10.74
C LEU A 31 9.12 -16.15 -9.63
N ASN A 32 9.61 -16.82 -8.61
CA ASN A 32 10.40 -16.16 -7.55
C ASN A 32 11.66 -15.50 -8.11
N ASN A 33 12.40 -16.19 -8.97
CA ASN A 33 13.58 -15.61 -9.61
C ASN A 33 13.22 -14.42 -10.51
N PHE A 34 12.10 -14.50 -11.24
CA PHE A 34 11.62 -13.41 -12.08
C PHE A 34 11.19 -12.17 -11.26
N TYR A 35 10.58 -12.38 -10.08
CA TYR A 35 10.25 -11.29 -9.17
C TYR A 35 11.52 -10.67 -8.56
N GLU A 36 12.50 -11.48 -8.15
CA GLU A 36 13.78 -10.96 -7.64
C GLU A 36 14.58 -10.20 -8.72
N GLU A 37 14.56 -10.67 -9.96
CA GLU A 37 15.25 -10.00 -11.08
C GLU A 37 14.57 -8.68 -11.44
N LYS A 38 13.22 -8.63 -11.45
CA LYS A 38 12.46 -7.40 -11.62
C LYS A 38 12.66 -6.40 -10.48
N GLU A 39 12.79 -6.85 -9.25
CA GLU A 39 13.14 -5.98 -8.13
C GLU A 39 14.55 -5.41 -8.30
N LYS A 40 15.52 -6.22 -8.69
CA LYS A 40 16.89 -5.78 -8.98
C LYS A 40 16.94 -4.80 -10.16
N GLU A 41 16.26 -5.09 -11.26
CA GLU A 41 16.16 -4.20 -12.42
C GLU A 41 15.46 -2.87 -12.06
N LYS A 42 14.45 -2.90 -11.18
CA LYS A 42 13.76 -1.72 -10.68
C LYS A 42 14.69 -0.86 -9.82
N ILE A 43 15.49 -1.49 -8.96
CA ILE A 43 16.52 -0.83 -8.13
C ILE A 43 17.61 -0.22 -9.02
N GLU A 44 18.05 -0.94 -10.06
CA GLU A 44 19.11 -0.49 -10.98
C GLU A 44 18.64 0.65 -11.91
N ASN A 45 17.39 0.61 -12.39
CA ASN A 45 16.81 1.67 -13.20
C ASN A 45 16.48 2.93 -12.40
N ILE A 46 16.12 2.80 -11.11
CA ILE A 46 15.97 3.92 -10.19
C ILE A 46 17.35 4.55 -9.91
N SER A 47 18.39 3.73 -9.80
CA SER A 47 19.79 4.18 -9.61
C SER A 47 20.33 4.94 -10.81
N LYS A 48 19.96 4.55 -12.03
CA LYS A 48 20.47 5.19 -13.28
C LYS A 48 19.75 6.52 -13.62
N ASN A 49 18.54 6.74 -13.13
CA ASN A 49 17.77 7.95 -13.43
C ASN A 49 17.90 9.09 -12.39
N ASN A 50 18.61 8.86 -11.29
CA ASN A 50 18.84 9.88 -10.26
C ASN A 50 20.34 10.10 -10.02
N THR A 51 20.94 10.99 -10.80
CA THR A 51 22.35 11.39 -10.71
C THR A 51 22.72 12.19 -9.44
N ASN A 52 21.85 12.27 -8.45
CA ASN A 52 22.07 12.91 -7.14
C ASN A 52 21.54 12.08 -5.96
N GLN A 53 21.79 10.77 -5.94
CA GLN A 53 21.53 9.97 -4.74
C GLN A 53 22.71 10.08 -3.78
N THR A 54 22.57 10.87 -2.74
CA THR A 54 23.45 10.79 -1.58
C THR A 54 23.01 9.58 -0.76
N ASN A 55 23.71 8.46 -0.89
CA ASN A 55 23.57 7.33 0.02
C ASN A 55 24.04 7.80 1.41
N THR A 56 23.13 8.03 2.32
CA THR A 56 23.48 8.39 3.69
C THR A 56 23.51 7.12 4.52
N THR A 57 24.70 6.58 4.72
CA THR A 57 24.92 5.56 5.76
C THR A 57 25.06 6.33 7.07
N SER A 58 24.10 6.22 7.96
CA SER A 58 24.13 6.90 9.25
C SER A 58 24.51 5.88 10.34
N GLN A 59 25.56 6.17 11.08
CA GLN A 59 25.82 5.49 12.35
C GLN A 59 24.85 6.05 13.40
N THR A 60 24.06 5.20 13.99
CA THR A 60 22.87 5.58 14.76
C THR A 60 23.13 5.76 16.25
N ILE A 61 24.30 5.36 16.74
CA ILE A 61 24.60 5.47 18.16
C ILE A 61 25.05 6.90 18.43
N ILE A 62 24.07 7.78 18.58
CA ILE A 62 24.31 9.10 19.15
C ILE A 62 24.17 9.03 20.67
N THR A 63 24.99 9.80 21.36
CA THR A 63 24.90 9.92 22.83
C THR A 63 23.68 10.76 23.22
N LYS A 64 23.35 10.76 24.52
CA LYS A 64 22.27 11.58 25.04
C LYS A 64 22.58 13.07 24.90
N GLU A 65 23.82 13.46 25.04
CA GLU A 65 24.32 14.83 24.86
C GLU A 65 24.11 15.25 23.43
N GLU A 66 24.55 14.46 22.46
CA GLU A 66 24.35 14.74 21.03
C GLU A 66 22.86 14.82 20.67
N ALA A 67 22.02 13.94 21.21
CA ALA A 67 20.58 13.98 20.96
C ALA A 67 19.90 15.26 21.50
N ASN A 68 20.46 15.88 22.56
CA ASN A 68 19.96 17.14 23.09
C ASN A 68 20.38 18.36 22.25
N GLU A 69 21.46 18.23 21.49
CA GLU A 69 22.00 19.31 20.63
C GLU A 69 21.44 19.28 19.20
N ILE A 70 21.11 18.08 18.71
CA ILE A 70 20.56 17.89 17.36
C ILE A 70 19.13 18.47 17.30
N LYS A 71 18.86 19.26 16.25
CA LYS A 71 17.51 19.73 15.92
C LYS A 71 16.92 18.93 14.78
N ASN A 72 15.61 18.78 14.74
CA ASN A 72 14.88 18.13 13.65
C ASN A 72 14.69 19.06 12.43
N ASP A 73 15.77 19.72 12.00
CA ASP A 73 15.82 20.72 10.93
C ASP A 73 16.24 20.17 9.57
N SER A 74 16.53 18.89 9.53
CA SER A 74 16.84 18.13 8.30
C SER A 74 16.28 16.72 8.37
N VAL A 75 16.16 16.08 7.20
CA VAL A 75 15.70 14.67 7.08
C VAL A 75 16.63 13.76 7.90
N ASP A 76 17.95 13.94 7.76
CA ASP A 76 18.95 13.10 8.42
C ASP A 76 18.91 13.28 9.95
N ASN A 77 18.84 14.50 10.44
CA ASN A 77 18.76 14.80 11.88
C ASN A 77 17.45 14.29 12.49
N THR A 78 16.34 14.45 11.76
CA THR A 78 15.04 13.94 12.19
C THR A 78 15.06 12.42 12.32
N MET A 79 15.65 11.72 11.35
CA MET A 79 15.78 10.26 11.40
C MET A 79 16.66 9.80 12.55
N LYS A 80 17.83 10.46 12.76
CA LYS A 80 18.73 10.16 13.89
C LYS A 80 18.01 10.26 15.23
N LEU A 81 17.31 11.38 15.46
CA LEU A 81 16.56 11.61 16.69
C LEU A 81 15.45 10.58 16.88
N PHE A 82 14.70 10.26 15.83
CA PHE A 82 13.63 9.29 15.92
C PHE A 82 14.14 7.89 16.33
N VAL A 83 15.20 7.43 15.67
CA VAL A 83 15.80 6.13 15.99
C VAL A 83 16.41 6.14 17.39
N TYR A 84 17.09 7.21 17.79
CA TYR A 84 17.60 7.36 19.14
C TYR A 84 16.47 7.23 20.18
N TYR A 85 15.37 7.97 20.02
CA TYR A 85 14.25 7.93 20.96
C TYR A 85 13.59 6.55 21.02
N CYS A 86 13.41 5.88 19.86
CA CYS A 86 12.87 4.53 19.83
C CYS A 86 13.78 3.52 20.52
N ASN A 87 15.09 3.55 20.25
CA ASN A 87 16.08 2.65 20.88
C ASN A 87 16.16 2.84 22.41
N ASN A 88 15.99 4.06 22.88
CA ASN A 88 16.08 4.39 24.32
C ASN A 88 14.73 4.33 25.05
N GLY A 89 13.65 3.96 24.36
CA GLY A 89 12.32 3.89 24.95
C GLY A 89 11.69 5.23 25.30
N GLU A 90 12.19 6.33 24.73
CA GLU A 90 11.65 7.71 24.88
C GLU A 90 10.41 7.90 23.98
N ILE A 91 9.38 7.07 24.22
CA ILE A 91 8.22 6.89 23.34
C ILE A 91 7.49 8.21 23.05
N SER A 92 7.25 9.04 24.06
CA SER A 92 6.54 10.31 23.88
C SER A 92 7.28 11.26 22.94
N LYS A 93 8.63 11.30 23.00
CA LYS A 93 9.43 12.09 22.09
C LYS A 93 9.36 11.57 20.67
N ALA A 94 9.55 10.26 20.47
CA ALA A 94 9.41 9.64 19.15
C ALA A 94 8.01 9.87 18.55
N TYR A 95 6.95 9.66 19.35
CA TYR A 95 5.57 9.88 18.93
C TYR A 95 5.27 11.33 18.55
N SER A 96 5.87 12.30 19.28
CA SER A 96 5.73 13.72 18.98
C SER A 96 6.29 14.13 17.61
N MET A 97 7.23 13.34 17.05
CA MET A 97 7.82 13.58 15.74
C MET A 97 6.91 13.15 14.58
N LEU A 98 5.87 12.33 14.84
CA LEU A 98 4.92 11.93 13.82
C LEU A 98 4.01 13.08 13.42
N THR A 99 3.57 13.09 12.14
CA THR A 99 2.51 13.98 11.69
C THR A 99 1.17 13.60 12.32
N ASP A 100 0.23 14.54 12.35
CA ASP A 100 -1.12 14.23 12.82
C ASP A 100 -1.85 13.26 11.87
N ASP A 101 -1.58 13.33 10.56
CA ASP A 101 -2.10 12.37 9.59
C ASP A 101 -1.61 10.94 9.89
N CYS A 102 -0.31 10.78 10.18
CA CYS A 102 0.24 9.48 10.55
C CYS A 102 -0.36 8.95 11.86
N LYS A 103 -0.48 9.81 12.87
CA LYS A 103 -1.13 9.45 14.14
C LYS A 103 -2.57 9.01 13.92
N ASN A 104 -3.35 9.77 13.15
CA ASN A 104 -4.75 9.47 12.89
C ASN A 104 -4.96 8.19 12.05
N ALA A 105 -4.07 7.95 11.07
CA ALA A 105 -4.14 6.77 10.21
C ALA A 105 -3.66 5.49 10.91
N MET A 106 -2.56 5.57 11.66
CA MET A 106 -1.82 4.40 12.12
C MET A 106 -1.84 4.21 13.63
N PHE A 107 -1.67 5.29 14.41
CA PHE A 107 -1.39 5.21 15.85
C PHE A 107 -2.10 6.32 16.62
N LYS A 108 -3.39 6.14 16.92
CA LYS A 108 -4.20 7.17 17.60
C LYS A 108 -3.70 7.55 19.01
N THR A 109 -2.85 6.73 19.62
CA THR A 109 -2.27 6.96 20.94
C THR A 109 -0.81 6.53 20.99
N GLU A 110 -0.03 7.13 21.90
CA GLU A 110 1.36 6.70 22.18
C GLU A 110 1.45 5.23 22.53
N LYS A 111 0.43 4.70 23.24
CA LYS A 111 0.37 3.29 23.60
C LYS A 111 0.26 2.41 22.35
N GLN A 112 -0.58 2.78 21.38
CA GLN A 112 -0.69 2.04 20.10
C GLN A 112 0.62 2.11 19.31
N PHE A 113 1.24 3.29 19.21
CA PHE A 113 2.55 3.45 18.59
C PHE A 113 3.60 2.54 19.23
N LYS A 114 3.71 2.55 20.57
CA LYS A 114 4.63 1.68 21.31
C LYS A 114 4.34 0.21 21.05
N ASP A 115 3.09 -0.23 21.20
CA ASP A 115 2.73 -1.65 21.21
C ASP A 115 2.75 -2.26 19.80
N ILE A 116 2.34 -1.50 18.77
CA ILE A 116 2.24 -1.99 17.40
C ILE A 116 3.56 -1.78 16.65
N TYR A 117 4.17 -0.59 16.77
CA TYR A 117 5.30 -0.20 15.94
C TYR A 117 6.65 -0.39 16.66
N VAL A 118 6.85 0.29 17.79
CA VAL A 118 8.16 0.29 18.46
C VAL A 118 8.56 -1.10 18.89
N LYS A 119 7.65 -1.89 19.48
CA LYS A 119 7.94 -3.28 19.87
C LYS A 119 8.22 -4.19 18.67
N SER A 120 7.65 -3.91 17.50
CA SER A 120 7.87 -4.70 16.29
C SER A 120 9.24 -4.43 15.69
N ILE A 121 9.60 -3.15 15.51
CA ILE A 121 10.82 -2.74 14.82
C ILE A 121 12.00 -2.66 15.79
N PHE A 122 11.80 -2.05 16.98
CA PHE A 122 12.83 -1.78 17.98
C PHE A 122 12.76 -2.77 19.15
N ASN A 123 12.66 -4.08 18.86
CA ASN A 123 12.72 -5.15 19.85
C ASN A 123 14.15 -5.40 20.38
N GLY A 124 15.09 -4.55 20.08
CA GLY A 124 16.49 -4.43 20.47
C GLY A 124 17.03 -3.18 19.81
N THR A 125 18.29 -2.81 20.10
CA THR A 125 18.94 -1.68 19.46
C THR A 125 19.01 -1.88 17.95
N ARG A 126 18.57 -0.88 17.20
CA ARG A 126 18.56 -0.89 15.74
C ARG A 126 19.46 0.20 15.17
N ASP A 127 20.22 -0.20 14.17
CA ASP A 127 20.85 0.68 13.21
C ASP A 127 20.01 0.78 11.93
N TYR A 128 20.32 1.74 11.07
CA TYR A 128 19.61 1.92 9.82
C TYR A 128 20.50 2.40 8.69
N THR A 129 20.08 2.10 7.48
CA THR A 129 20.47 2.82 6.26
C THR A 129 19.26 3.49 5.67
N MET A 130 19.45 4.65 5.04
CA MET A 130 18.39 5.43 4.44
C MET A 130 18.79 5.92 3.06
N ILE A 131 17.90 5.70 2.10
CA ILE A 131 18.05 6.15 0.72
C ILE A 131 16.88 7.08 0.40
N LYS A 132 17.17 8.31 -0.07
CA LYS A 132 16.14 9.23 -0.56
C LYS A 132 15.56 8.69 -1.87
N TRP A 133 14.27 8.42 -1.87
CA TRP A 133 13.58 7.84 -3.02
C TRP A 133 12.91 8.89 -3.90
N SER A 134 12.20 9.84 -3.29
CA SER A 134 11.60 10.96 -4.02
C SER A 134 11.53 12.20 -3.15
N THR A 135 11.61 13.37 -3.80
CA THR A 135 11.41 14.67 -3.15
C THR A 135 10.42 15.47 -3.97
N ASP A 136 9.40 15.99 -3.32
CA ASP A 136 8.37 16.84 -3.90
C ASP A 136 8.05 17.97 -2.92
N ALA A 137 8.29 19.21 -3.36
CA ALA A 137 8.06 20.44 -2.58
C ALA A 137 8.55 20.34 -1.13
N ASN A 138 7.64 20.05 -0.20
CA ASN A 138 7.93 19.95 1.24
C ASN A 138 8.00 18.50 1.75
N LYS A 139 7.92 17.49 0.86
CA LYS A 139 7.93 16.06 1.21
C LYS A 139 9.16 15.38 0.66
N THR A 140 9.83 14.60 1.48
CA THR A 140 10.91 13.69 1.06
C THR A 140 10.55 12.28 1.50
N VAL A 141 10.39 11.37 0.54
CA VAL A 141 10.16 9.94 0.80
C VAL A 141 11.50 9.24 0.79
N CYS A 142 11.75 8.46 1.83
CA CYS A 142 12.96 7.68 2.01
C CYS A 142 12.62 6.21 2.20
N GLN A 143 13.42 5.34 1.60
CA GLN A 143 13.48 3.92 1.94
C GLN A 143 14.46 3.77 3.11
N VAL A 144 13.99 3.15 4.20
CA VAL A 144 14.77 2.92 5.41
C VAL A 144 14.89 1.41 5.62
N GLN A 145 16.11 0.94 5.81
CA GLN A 145 16.38 -0.44 6.16
C GLN A 145 16.99 -0.50 7.55
N TYR A 146 16.29 -1.19 8.45
CA TYR A 146 16.76 -1.46 9.81
C TYR A 146 17.50 -2.79 9.89
N PHE A 147 18.53 -2.83 10.73
CA PHE A 147 19.26 -4.04 11.07
C PHE A 147 19.65 -4.02 12.57
N ALA A 148 19.90 -5.19 13.12
CA ALA A 148 20.39 -5.28 14.49
C ALA A 148 21.80 -4.68 14.57
N ASP A 149 22.13 -4.04 15.68
CA ASP A 149 23.48 -3.56 15.94
C ASP A 149 24.49 -4.73 15.78
N MET A 150 25.39 -4.59 14.81
CA MET A 150 26.38 -5.63 14.48
C MET A 150 27.34 -5.93 15.64
N LEU A 151 27.59 -4.94 16.51
CA LEU A 151 28.42 -5.12 17.69
C LEU A 151 27.69 -5.95 18.76
N ALA A 152 26.38 -5.77 18.89
CA ALA A 152 25.57 -6.53 19.85
C ALA A 152 25.27 -7.97 19.40
N THR A 153 25.30 -8.26 18.09
CA THR A 153 24.95 -9.59 17.54
C THR A 153 26.14 -10.45 17.16
N GLY A 154 27.37 -9.98 17.40
CA GLY A 154 28.58 -10.76 17.04
C GLY A 154 28.75 -10.98 15.54
N GLY A 155 28.22 -10.12 14.69
CA GLY A 155 28.40 -10.15 13.24
C GLY A 155 27.44 -11.07 12.48
N GLY A 156 26.39 -11.60 13.12
CA GLY A 156 25.33 -12.36 12.43
C GLY A 156 24.44 -11.45 11.58
N GLU A 157 23.97 -11.92 10.40
CA GLU A 157 22.93 -11.23 9.63
C GLU A 157 21.61 -11.26 10.44
N GLY A 158 21.35 -10.20 11.20
CA GLY A 158 20.07 -10.02 11.90
C GLY A 158 18.93 -9.77 10.89
N ASN A 159 17.69 -10.01 11.32
CA ASN A 159 16.51 -9.71 10.50
C ASN A 159 16.54 -8.27 10.03
N LYS A 160 16.61 -8.08 8.72
CA LYS A 160 16.51 -6.77 8.07
C LYS A 160 15.03 -6.45 7.88
N THR A 161 14.63 -5.24 8.25
CA THR A 161 13.27 -4.74 8.03
C THR A 161 13.37 -3.51 7.16
N GLN A 162 12.64 -3.47 6.05
CA GLN A 162 12.60 -2.34 5.14
C GLN A 162 11.24 -1.66 5.22
N GLU A 163 11.25 -0.35 5.28
CA GLU A 163 10.04 0.50 5.31
C GLU A 163 10.25 1.79 4.53
N TYR A 164 9.15 2.44 4.19
CA TYR A 164 9.15 3.77 3.60
C TYR A 164 8.70 4.80 4.63
N TYR A 165 9.48 5.88 4.72
CA TYR A 165 9.21 7.04 5.56
C TYR A 165 9.04 8.28 4.72
N THR A 166 8.11 9.14 5.12
CA THR A 166 7.95 10.45 4.51
C THR A 166 8.29 11.53 5.53
N PHE A 167 9.23 12.38 5.20
CA PHE A 167 9.61 13.54 5.98
C PHE A 167 8.91 14.77 5.41
N ILE A 168 8.19 15.50 6.23
CA ILE A 168 7.40 16.68 5.84
C ILE A 168 7.96 17.88 6.56
N LYS A 169 8.44 18.86 5.78
CA LYS A 169 8.96 20.12 6.31
C LYS A 169 7.80 21.01 6.72
N SER A 170 7.79 21.42 7.99
CA SER A 170 6.83 22.37 8.56
C SER A 170 7.24 23.82 8.24
N ASN A 171 6.31 24.77 8.43
CA ASN A 171 6.56 26.18 8.16
C ASN A 171 7.64 26.80 9.06
N ASP A 172 7.87 26.25 10.24
CA ASP A 172 8.91 26.66 11.18
C ASP A 172 10.30 26.09 10.83
N GLY A 173 10.41 25.35 9.74
CA GLY A 173 11.63 24.72 9.28
C GLY A 173 11.92 23.35 9.89
N SER A 174 11.15 22.92 10.90
CA SER A 174 11.27 21.59 11.48
C SER A 174 10.67 20.52 10.56
N TYR A 175 11.04 19.25 10.80
CA TYR A 175 10.48 18.11 10.09
C TYR A 175 9.58 17.25 11.00
N LYS A 176 8.46 16.83 10.47
CA LYS A 176 7.62 15.74 10.98
C LYS A 176 7.70 14.55 10.03
N MET A 177 7.27 13.38 10.49
CA MET A 177 7.43 12.19 9.69
C MET A 177 6.18 11.30 9.69
N ASN A 178 6.00 10.60 8.57
CA ASN A 178 5.12 9.46 8.41
C ASN A 178 5.99 8.20 8.37
N ILE A 179 5.53 7.14 8.98
CA ILE A 179 6.24 5.87 9.14
C ILE A 179 5.34 4.69 8.77
N ASN A 180 5.87 3.48 8.83
CA ASN A 180 5.11 2.24 8.60
C ASN A 180 4.45 2.23 7.21
N ASN A 181 5.24 2.59 6.18
CA ASN A 181 4.82 2.61 4.78
C ASN A 181 3.68 3.59 4.44
N PHE A 182 3.26 4.42 5.39
CA PHE A 182 2.30 5.50 5.15
C PHE A 182 3.01 6.70 4.54
N ILE A 183 2.65 7.07 3.31
CA ILE A 183 3.32 8.15 2.58
C ILE A 183 2.68 9.51 2.90
N TYR A 184 1.38 9.67 2.67
CA TYR A 184 0.64 10.87 3.04
C TYR A 184 -0.88 10.65 3.01
N ALA A 185 -1.63 11.58 3.61
CA ALA A 185 -3.06 11.73 3.39
C ALA A 185 -3.35 13.06 2.66
N SER A 186 -4.43 13.08 1.90
CA SER A 186 -4.96 14.27 1.25
C SER A 186 -6.46 14.33 1.42
N LEU A 187 -6.95 15.41 2.02
CA LEU A 187 -8.37 15.73 2.02
C LEU A 187 -8.77 16.14 0.61
N LYS A 188 -9.94 15.69 0.18
CA LYS A 188 -10.51 15.93 -1.13
C LYS A 188 -11.94 16.47 -0.96
N ASP A 189 -12.40 17.20 -1.92
CA ASP A 189 -13.81 17.58 -2.05
C ASP A 189 -14.25 17.39 -3.50
N ILE A 190 -14.11 16.14 -3.96
CA ILE A 190 -14.46 15.75 -5.32
C ILE A 190 -15.89 15.27 -5.31
N ASN A 191 -16.75 15.97 -6.03
CA ASN A 191 -18.15 15.64 -6.20
C ASN A 191 -18.41 15.32 -7.67
N ASN A 192 -19.03 14.19 -7.95
CA ASN A 192 -19.46 13.79 -9.29
C ASN A 192 -20.86 13.23 -9.22
N GLU A 193 -21.70 13.56 -10.19
CA GLU A 193 -23.04 13.02 -10.33
C GLU A 193 -23.28 12.56 -11.76
N GLN A 194 -23.60 11.29 -11.94
CA GLN A 194 -23.92 10.66 -13.21
C GLN A 194 -25.10 9.72 -13.03
N ASN A 195 -26.06 9.75 -13.95
CA ASN A 195 -27.25 8.89 -13.91
C ASN A 195 -28.04 8.97 -12.58
N ASN A 196 -28.10 10.14 -11.95
CA ASN A 196 -28.68 10.35 -10.61
C ASN A 196 -28.01 9.50 -9.52
N ILE A 197 -26.73 9.20 -9.70
CA ILE A 197 -25.87 8.60 -8.67
C ILE A 197 -24.78 9.62 -8.35
N LYS A 198 -24.76 10.07 -7.11
CA LYS A 198 -23.77 11.04 -6.62
C LYS A 198 -22.62 10.30 -5.91
N VAL A 199 -21.39 10.57 -6.33
CA VAL A 199 -20.19 10.06 -5.68
C VAL A 199 -19.38 11.25 -5.15
N LYS A 200 -19.00 11.18 -3.87
CA LYS A 200 -18.13 12.16 -3.23
C LYS A 200 -16.89 11.46 -2.70
N ILE A 201 -15.69 11.93 -3.10
CA ILE A 201 -14.41 11.51 -2.53
C ILE A 201 -14.00 12.56 -1.50
N THR A 202 -13.79 12.15 -0.25
CA THR A 202 -13.47 13.06 0.86
C THR A 202 -12.01 12.96 1.32
N LYS A 203 -11.37 11.81 1.12
CA LYS A 203 -9.99 11.57 1.56
C LYS A 203 -9.32 10.52 0.69
N VAL A 204 -8.02 10.70 0.47
CA VAL A 204 -7.12 9.69 -0.09
C VAL A 204 -5.97 9.50 0.90
N GLU A 205 -5.70 8.25 1.27
CA GLU A 205 -4.54 7.84 2.06
C GLU A 205 -3.63 7.02 1.15
N VAL A 206 -2.38 7.46 1.02
CA VAL A 206 -1.40 6.85 0.12
C VAL A 206 -0.37 6.10 0.94
N TYR A 207 -0.17 4.85 0.59
CA TYR A 207 0.84 3.95 1.16
C TYR A 207 1.84 3.56 0.06
N ASP A 208 2.92 2.91 0.42
CA ASP A 208 3.94 2.45 -0.54
C ASP A 208 3.36 1.52 -1.62
N SER A 209 2.47 0.62 -1.23
CA SER A 209 1.95 -0.47 -2.07
C SER A 209 0.49 -0.32 -2.47
N TYR A 210 -0.26 0.63 -1.90
CA TYR A 210 -1.67 0.85 -2.23
C TYR A 210 -2.13 2.29 -1.94
N GLU A 211 -3.27 2.67 -2.53
CA GLU A 211 -4.02 3.88 -2.16
C GLU A 211 -5.37 3.49 -1.55
N GLU A 212 -5.80 4.16 -0.47
CA GLU A 212 -7.12 4.00 0.15
C GLU A 212 -7.95 5.26 -0.02
N TYR A 213 -9.13 5.12 -0.59
CA TYR A 213 -10.08 6.20 -0.84
C TYR A 213 -11.25 6.11 0.13
N THR A 214 -11.56 7.22 0.82
CA THR A 214 -12.80 7.39 1.57
C THR A 214 -13.81 8.10 0.68
N ILE A 215 -14.91 7.40 0.37
CA ILE A 215 -15.96 7.89 -0.53
C ILE A 215 -17.33 7.73 0.09
N SER A 216 -18.28 8.57 -0.36
CA SER A 216 -19.70 8.36 -0.13
C SER A 216 -20.43 8.27 -1.47
N ILE A 217 -21.39 7.36 -1.57
CA ILE A 217 -22.20 7.16 -2.78
C ILE A 217 -23.67 7.28 -2.39
N THR A 218 -24.36 8.19 -3.06
CA THR A 218 -25.81 8.43 -2.87
C THR A 218 -26.56 7.98 -4.11
N ASN A 219 -27.57 7.16 -3.92
CA ASN A 219 -28.50 6.77 -4.97
C ASN A 219 -29.71 7.71 -5.01
N ASN A 220 -29.70 8.69 -5.91
CA ASN A 220 -30.81 9.63 -6.13
C ASN A 220 -31.85 9.09 -7.14
N ARG A 221 -31.78 7.80 -7.49
CA ARG A 221 -32.72 7.11 -8.38
C ARG A 221 -33.93 6.58 -7.59
N GLU A 222 -34.97 6.22 -8.30
CA GLU A 222 -36.19 5.59 -7.73
C GLU A 222 -36.01 4.06 -7.50
N LYS A 223 -34.92 3.48 -7.99
CA LYS A 223 -34.66 2.04 -7.96
C LYS A 223 -33.36 1.74 -7.22
N GLU A 224 -33.31 0.59 -6.55
CA GLU A 224 -32.09 0.07 -5.93
C GLU A 224 -31.03 -0.17 -7.00
N ILE A 225 -29.83 0.29 -6.75
CA ILE A 225 -28.66 0.06 -7.61
C ILE A 225 -27.71 -0.98 -7.01
N CYS A 226 -26.90 -1.61 -7.86
CA CYS A 226 -25.76 -2.40 -7.42
C CYS A 226 -24.48 -1.86 -8.07
N LEU A 227 -23.46 -1.57 -7.27
CA LEU A 227 -22.23 -0.90 -7.73
C LEU A 227 -21.38 -1.79 -8.64
N THR A 228 -21.52 -3.11 -8.55
CA THR A 228 -20.82 -4.05 -9.44
C THR A 228 -21.72 -5.24 -9.76
N GLY A 229 -21.99 -5.48 -11.02
CA GLY A 229 -22.86 -6.59 -11.47
C GLY A 229 -22.19 -7.96 -11.45
N ASN A 230 -20.87 -8.01 -11.59
CA ASN A 230 -20.07 -9.22 -11.65
C ASN A 230 -18.77 -9.07 -10.85
N LYS A 231 -18.10 -10.20 -10.59
CA LYS A 231 -16.84 -10.39 -9.84
C LYS A 231 -16.05 -9.12 -9.55
N TYR A 232 -16.19 -8.69 -8.36
CA TYR A 232 -15.89 -7.44 -7.66
C TYR A 232 -14.61 -6.70 -8.09
N ASN A 233 -13.50 -7.39 -8.24
CA ASN A 233 -12.19 -6.76 -8.42
C ASN A 233 -11.90 -6.24 -9.82
N LYS A 234 -12.70 -6.63 -10.83
CA LYS A 234 -12.47 -6.20 -12.22
C LYS A 234 -13.27 -4.98 -12.64
N ASN A 235 -14.36 -4.68 -11.91
CA ASN A 235 -15.31 -3.63 -12.29
C ASN A 235 -15.09 -2.33 -11.53
N LEU A 236 -14.18 -2.31 -10.55
CA LEU A 236 -13.79 -1.14 -9.80
C LEU A 236 -12.26 -0.98 -9.85
N TYR A 237 -11.81 0.11 -10.44
CA TYR A 237 -10.37 0.38 -10.62
C TYR A 237 -10.05 1.87 -10.71
N LEU A 238 -8.81 2.20 -10.43
CA LEU A 238 -8.26 3.52 -10.72
C LEU A 238 -7.57 3.51 -12.09
N LYS A 239 -7.55 4.68 -12.73
CA LYS A 239 -6.76 4.96 -13.93
C LYS A 239 -5.73 6.03 -13.63
N GLY A 240 -4.46 5.75 -13.91
CA GLY A 240 -3.35 6.68 -13.77
C GLY A 240 -3.15 7.56 -15.01
N GLU A 241 -2.36 8.62 -14.88
CA GLU A 241 -1.96 9.51 -15.97
C GLU A 241 -1.28 8.76 -17.12
N ASN A 242 -0.50 7.75 -16.80
CA ASN A 242 0.18 6.88 -17.78
C ASN A 242 -0.76 5.87 -18.47
N GLY A 243 -2.07 5.92 -18.19
CA GLY A 243 -3.06 5.00 -18.72
C GLY A 243 -3.14 3.64 -18.02
N ALA A 244 -2.26 3.35 -17.07
CA ALA A 244 -2.32 2.11 -16.28
C ALA A 244 -3.59 2.03 -15.44
N THR A 245 -4.06 0.81 -15.18
CA THR A 245 -5.22 0.53 -14.35
C THR A 245 -4.80 -0.20 -13.08
N TYR A 246 -5.42 0.14 -11.95
CA TYR A 246 -5.13 -0.40 -10.63
C TYR A 246 -6.41 -0.94 -10.02
N SER A 247 -6.50 -2.25 -9.88
CA SER A 247 -7.71 -2.92 -9.39
C SER A 247 -7.94 -2.66 -7.90
N SER A 248 -9.21 -2.68 -7.49
CA SER A 248 -9.59 -2.69 -6.09
C SER A 248 -9.07 -3.96 -5.39
N LEU A 249 -8.57 -3.78 -4.17
CA LEU A 249 -8.14 -4.86 -3.28
C LEU A 249 -9.25 -5.35 -2.34
N ASN A 250 -10.38 -4.66 -2.30
CA ASN A 250 -11.51 -5.06 -1.48
C ASN A 250 -12.22 -6.24 -2.17
N SER A 251 -11.86 -7.45 -1.75
CA SER A 251 -12.57 -8.69 -2.14
C SER A 251 -13.85 -8.90 -1.33
N ASP A 252 -14.10 -8.08 -0.30
CA ASP A 252 -15.06 -8.34 0.77
C ASP A 252 -16.34 -7.51 0.66
N PHE A 253 -16.65 -6.91 -0.52
CA PHE A 253 -17.97 -6.39 -0.78
C PHE A 253 -18.96 -7.55 -0.87
N ASP A 254 -19.68 -7.83 0.20
CA ASP A 254 -20.86 -8.66 0.14
C ASP A 254 -22.01 -7.96 -0.61
N LYS A 255 -23.07 -8.69 -0.88
CA LYS A 255 -24.21 -8.17 -1.61
C LYS A 255 -24.88 -6.97 -0.93
N GLU A 256 -24.93 -6.94 0.41
CA GLU A 256 -25.55 -5.85 1.16
C GLU A 256 -24.70 -4.57 1.10
N THR A 257 -23.38 -4.74 1.05
CA THR A 257 -22.43 -3.64 1.00
C THR A 257 -22.47 -2.90 -0.34
N ILE A 258 -22.64 -3.63 -1.44
CA ILE A 258 -22.55 -3.05 -2.79
C ILE A 258 -23.90 -2.54 -3.33
N THR A 259 -25.03 -2.91 -2.75
CA THR A 259 -26.35 -2.38 -3.15
C THR A 259 -26.68 -1.10 -2.39
N ILE A 260 -27.35 -0.16 -3.04
CA ILE A 260 -27.80 1.10 -2.44
C ILE A 260 -29.25 1.34 -2.83
N GLU A 261 -30.10 1.39 -1.82
CA GLU A 261 -31.53 1.68 -1.98
C GLU A 261 -31.78 3.15 -2.42
N PRO A 262 -32.97 3.46 -2.98
CA PRO A 262 -33.37 4.81 -3.34
C PRO A 262 -33.21 5.81 -2.18
N GLY A 263 -32.59 6.96 -2.45
CA GLY A 263 -32.39 8.04 -1.48
C GLY A 263 -31.31 7.76 -0.41
N ILE A 264 -30.70 6.60 -0.40
CA ILE A 264 -29.71 6.22 0.62
C ILE A 264 -28.28 6.60 0.19
N THR A 265 -27.50 7.03 1.18
CA THR A 265 -26.05 7.25 1.06
C THR A 265 -25.30 6.17 1.84
N LYS A 266 -24.36 5.53 1.19
CA LYS A 266 -23.41 4.60 1.85
C LYS A 266 -21.99 5.13 1.76
N ASN A 267 -21.21 4.89 2.83
CA ASN A 267 -19.81 5.27 2.92
C ASN A 267 -18.92 4.04 2.76
N TYR A 268 -17.83 4.21 2.01
CA TYR A 268 -16.89 3.14 1.73
C TYR A 268 -15.45 3.60 1.95
N LYS A 269 -14.61 2.68 2.37
CA LYS A 269 -13.16 2.78 2.26
C LYS A 269 -12.70 1.72 1.27
N ILE A 270 -12.08 2.16 0.19
CA ILE A 270 -11.70 1.28 -0.92
C ILE A 270 -10.20 1.38 -1.14
N LYS A 271 -9.54 0.22 -1.06
CA LYS A 271 -8.11 0.08 -1.36
C LYS A 271 -7.90 -0.30 -2.80
N PHE A 272 -6.87 0.28 -3.41
CA PHE A 272 -6.47 -0.04 -4.78
C PHE A 272 -4.99 -0.43 -4.83
N ASN A 273 -4.66 -1.47 -5.58
CA ASN A 273 -3.30 -1.97 -5.76
C ASN A 273 -2.48 -1.01 -6.63
N LYS A 274 -2.18 0.16 -6.08
CA LYS A 274 -1.38 1.19 -6.74
C LYS A 274 -0.14 1.49 -5.92
N ILE A 275 1.00 1.04 -6.42
CA ILE A 275 2.30 1.34 -5.83
C ILE A 275 2.56 2.84 -5.95
N TYR A 276 3.03 3.46 -4.87
CA TYR A 276 3.36 4.88 -4.86
C TYR A 276 4.40 5.24 -5.92
N SER A 277 4.14 6.33 -6.60
CA SER A 277 5.07 6.96 -7.53
C SER A 277 4.81 8.47 -7.53
N SER A 278 5.86 9.27 -7.39
CA SER A 278 5.75 10.72 -7.46
C SER A 278 5.44 11.25 -8.87
N SER A 279 5.59 10.40 -9.90
CA SER A 279 5.40 10.76 -11.31
C SER A 279 4.13 10.20 -11.94
N ASN A 280 3.25 9.57 -11.14
CA ASN A 280 2.05 8.91 -11.69
C ASN A 280 0.84 9.12 -10.78
N SER A 281 0.14 10.22 -11.01
CA SER A 281 -1.08 10.56 -10.28
C SER A 281 -2.28 9.73 -10.75
N THR A 282 -3.25 9.55 -9.88
CA THR A 282 -4.56 8.99 -10.24
C THR A 282 -5.41 10.07 -10.88
N VAL A 283 -5.97 9.79 -12.07
CA VAL A 283 -6.83 10.73 -12.81
C VAL A 283 -8.30 10.38 -12.74
N LYS A 284 -8.63 9.09 -12.58
CA LYS A 284 -10.04 8.64 -12.51
C LYS A 284 -10.19 7.43 -11.60
N MET A 285 -11.35 7.36 -10.91
CA MET A 285 -11.91 6.16 -10.34
C MET A 285 -13.07 5.70 -11.21
N ILE A 286 -13.16 4.41 -11.53
CA ILE A 286 -14.13 3.88 -12.48
C ILE A 286 -14.86 2.70 -11.86
N PHE A 287 -16.20 2.79 -11.82
CA PHE A 287 -17.12 1.67 -11.60
C PHE A 287 -17.67 1.30 -12.98
N SER A 288 -17.18 0.24 -13.59
CA SER A 288 -17.45 -0.08 -14.99
C SER A 288 -18.74 -0.85 -15.23
N ASP A 289 -19.39 -1.36 -14.18
CA ASP A 289 -20.56 -2.24 -14.31
C ASP A 289 -21.58 -1.99 -13.19
N VAL A 290 -22.12 -0.79 -13.13
CA VAL A 290 -23.17 -0.42 -12.18
C VAL A 290 -24.56 -0.79 -12.73
N ILE A 291 -25.29 -1.63 -12.00
CA ILE A 291 -26.65 -2.04 -12.33
C ILE A 291 -27.62 -1.01 -11.80
N LEU A 292 -28.50 -0.48 -12.66
CA LEU A 292 -29.39 0.64 -12.37
C LEU A 292 -30.76 0.23 -11.84
N ASP A 293 -31.13 -1.04 -11.91
CA ASP A 293 -32.31 -1.67 -11.30
C ASP A 293 -31.94 -3.07 -10.83
N TYR A 294 -31.53 -3.17 -9.57
CA TYR A 294 -31.01 -4.43 -9.03
C TYR A 294 -32.09 -5.51 -8.87
N LYS A 295 -33.35 -5.11 -8.56
CA LYS A 295 -34.46 -6.08 -8.44
C LYS A 295 -34.77 -6.73 -9.77
N ASP A 296 -34.84 -5.95 -10.84
CA ASP A 296 -35.08 -6.45 -12.20
C ASP A 296 -33.91 -7.30 -12.67
N TYR A 297 -32.67 -6.86 -12.41
CA TYR A 297 -31.48 -7.65 -12.67
C TYR A 297 -31.52 -9.04 -12.00
N MET A 298 -31.96 -9.10 -10.73
CA MET A 298 -32.03 -10.38 -10.00
C MET A 298 -33.08 -11.33 -10.58
N GLN A 299 -34.12 -10.82 -11.22
CA GLN A 299 -35.17 -11.60 -11.88
C GLN A 299 -34.80 -11.99 -13.32
N SER A 300 -33.84 -11.33 -13.94
CA SER A 300 -33.40 -11.62 -15.30
C SER A 300 -32.84 -13.05 -15.40
N THR A 301 -33.25 -13.79 -16.42
CA THR A 301 -32.79 -15.16 -16.71
C THR A 301 -31.39 -15.18 -17.30
N ASN A 302 -31.01 -14.11 -18.04
CA ASN A 302 -29.68 -13.96 -18.61
C ASN A 302 -29.02 -12.68 -18.07
N LYS A 303 -28.11 -12.87 -17.11
CA LYS A 303 -27.41 -11.77 -16.45
C LYS A 303 -26.44 -11.05 -17.39
N ASP A 304 -25.88 -11.74 -18.35
CA ASP A 304 -24.84 -11.19 -19.25
C ASP A 304 -25.47 -10.28 -20.33
N GLU A 305 -26.72 -10.56 -20.72
CA GLU A 305 -27.47 -9.72 -21.68
C GLU A 305 -28.27 -8.57 -21.03
N TYR A 306 -28.21 -8.43 -19.70
CA TYR A 306 -28.91 -7.39 -19.02
C TYR A 306 -28.33 -6.02 -19.39
N THR A 307 -29.17 -5.14 -19.95
CA THR A 307 -28.72 -3.87 -20.58
C THR A 307 -28.83 -2.64 -19.68
N ASN A 308 -29.65 -2.69 -18.58
CA ASN A 308 -29.83 -1.54 -17.69
C ASN A 308 -28.63 -1.36 -16.74
N ARG A 309 -27.46 -1.09 -17.34
CA ARG A 309 -26.16 -0.91 -16.70
C ARG A 309 -25.53 0.41 -17.12
N THR A 310 -24.59 0.88 -16.35
CA THR A 310 -23.78 2.08 -16.67
C THR A 310 -22.38 1.96 -16.12
N SER A 311 -21.50 2.83 -16.62
CA SER A 311 -20.19 3.10 -16.01
C SER A 311 -20.25 4.45 -15.31
N LEU A 312 -19.69 4.53 -14.10
CA LEU A 312 -19.45 5.80 -13.41
C LEU A 312 -17.96 6.11 -13.46
N GLU A 313 -17.61 7.28 -13.99
CA GLU A 313 -16.25 7.78 -14.07
C GLU A 313 -16.11 9.02 -13.19
N ILE A 314 -15.33 8.93 -12.14
CA ILE A 314 -15.07 10.00 -11.18
C ILE A 314 -13.66 10.54 -11.44
N LYS A 315 -13.52 11.82 -11.77
CA LYS A 315 -12.21 12.49 -11.86
C LYS A 315 -11.63 12.64 -10.44
N CYS A 316 -10.36 12.25 -10.25
CA CYS A 316 -9.65 12.30 -8.96
C CYS A 316 -8.70 13.48 -8.86
#